data_d0bcbc98562db2311dce343fd3c53cf1
#
_entry.id   d0bcbc98562db2311dce343fd3c53cf1
#
_cell.length_a   1.000
_cell.length_b   1.000
_cell.length_c   1.000
_cell.angle_alpha   90.00
_cell.angle_beta   90.00
_cell.angle_gamma   90.00
#
_symmetry.space_group_name_H-M   'P 1'
#
loop_
_entity.id
_entity.type
_entity.pdbx_description
1 polymer ?
#
loop_
_entity_poly.entity_id
_entity_poly.type
_entity_poly.pdbx_seq_one_letter_code
_entity_poly.pdbx_strand_id
1 'polypeptide(L)'
;MPYHLQLRFVLFAAGLPLACHDHAPPVAGVALQATGQTRTDQPLVDEATWKRWTTADYLVVAPAEFAEALAPLIAHRESLGHAVALLSTEQIYRRFSHGEPSAEAIRTAVLHVEKQSGGRLQFLFLIGDVNAREEGADTDRSLSLPTHYLRKVEYEHHRADEHEHEFPFVQTGHDHANEEFPSDRPYGLVANQRRISVGRLPARTAAEVRGYVQKLVAYEAQSGAGAWRRRLVVTAGPANFGALADGAIEAIATEMLDQTVSYDFDIRFTFAKEGSPYAGRLDQLHSRWRSNLETGSLIAAYIGHGSAHGFDDAHFRGRHYFIGTREDAELLKIPLGNPLFLSITCNTGAFDLPSGQRSMAEAMVLNPSGAIAVYAASRETHPYPNALLGQAAIEQFVNRRPRTVGEGLEAAMATARKASIPLAELLLDTEIEPLKKEHEGLYNLFGDPGIRLQYASPVALVRAGAGSDLTPGAKFIVDANASESAMHGRAFFTLETPRSVIRGHLIEPSIISVAPNDGAFLAMEKNWQTANDKTIATRNTDVVNGKAQVEFSAPSKPGRYLVKVLFESDKSAAIGHLALNVK
;
A
#
# COMPACT_ATOMS: atom_id res chain seq x y z
N MET A 1 22.84 21.62 2.20
CA MET A 1 23.38 21.29 0.87
C MET A 1 22.99 19.86 0.57
N PRO A 2 22.17 19.60 -0.44
CA PRO A 2 21.75 18.26 -0.82
C PRO A 2 22.26 17.95 -2.23
N TYR A 3 23.38 17.23 -2.35
CA TYR A 3 23.91 16.78 -3.65
C TYR A 3 24.62 15.43 -3.52
N HIS A 4 23.98 14.40 -2.95
CA HIS A 4 24.56 13.05 -2.95
C HIS A 4 23.55 11.90 -3.08
N LEU A 5 22.40 12.11 -3.75
CA LEU A 5 21.37 11.08 -3.85
C LEU A 5 21.13 10.54 -5.27
N GLN A 6 22.06 10.68 -6.21
CA GLN A 6 21.78 10.35 -7.62
C GLN A 6 22.54 9.15 -8.21
N LEU A 7 23.20 8.32 -7.42
CA LEU A 7 24.18 7.40 -8.08
C LEU A 7 23.96 5.90 -7.89
N ARG A 8 22.81 5.36 -7.49
CA ARG A 8 22.74 3.92 -7.20
C ARG A 8 21.54 3.10 -7.71
N PHE A 9 20.87 3.53 -8.78
CA PHE A 9 19.81 2.72 -9.42
C PHE A 9 20.19 2.17 -10.81
N VAL A 10 21.39 1.61 -10.98
CA VAL A 10 21.99 1.37 -12.30
C VAL A 10 22.00 -0.08 -12.76
N LEU A 11 21.20 -0.97 -12.25
CA LEU A 11 21.31 -2.38 -12.67
C LEU A 11 19.95 -3.04 -12.99
N PHE A 12 19.24 -2.52 -14.00
CA PHE A 12 18.05 -3.19 -14.50
C PHE A 12 17.80 -3.02 -16.00
N ALA A 13 18.79 -3.12 -16.83
CA ALA A 13 18.57 -3.41 -18.26
C ALA A 13 19.89 -3.77 -18.94
N ALA A 14 20.11 -5.02 -19.17
CA ALA A 14 21.11 -5.48 -20.12
C ALA A 14 20.51 -6.54 -21.02
N GLY A 15 20.25 -6.18 -22.25
CA GLY A 15 19.80 -7.08 -23.30
C GLY A 15 19.52 -6.30 -24.58
N LEU A 16 20.53 -6.09 -25.40
CA LEU A 16 20.50 -5.46 -26.74
C LEU A 16 20.16 -6.50 -27.84
N PRO A 17 19.81 -6.13 -29.13
CA PRO A 17 20.40 -5.05 -29.92
C PRO A 17 19.45 -4.18 -30.79
N LEU A 18 20.03 -3.09 -31.30
CA LEU A 18 19.56 -2.07 -32.24
C LEU A 18 19.11 -2.58 -33.63
N ALA A 19 18.03 -1.97 -34.14
CA ALA A 19 17.95 -1.61 -35.58
C ALA A 19 16.88 -0.52 -35.83
N CYS A 20 17.22 0.44 -36.66
CA CYS A 20 16.54 1.67 -37.03
C CYS A 20 15.38 1.48 -38.02
N HIS A 21 14.47 2.43 -38.03
CA HIS A 21 13.88 3.22 -39.11
C HIS A 21 12.36 3.33 -39.20
N ASP A 22 11.94 4.57 -39.07
CA ASP A 22 11.10 5.45 -39.90
C ASP A 22 9.57 5.42 -39.85
N HIS A 23 9.06 6.61 -39.44
CA HIS A 23 7.85 7.31 -39.88
C HIS A 23 6.45 6.75 -39.60
N ALA A 24 5.76 7.35 -38.64
CA ALA A 24 4.30 7.36 -38.58
C ALA A 24 3.72 8.79 -38.58
N PRO A 25 2.59 9.04 -39.27
CA PRO A 25 1.95 10.35 -39.37
C PRO A 25 1.09 10.69 -38.15
N PRO A 26 0.72 11.97 -37.94
CA PRO A 26 0.05 12.42 -36.73
C PRO A 26 -1.42 12.00 -36.68
N VAL A 27 -1.87 11.50 -35.55
CA VAL A 27 -3.27 11.15 -35.28
C VAL A 27 -4.02 12.41 -34.86
N ALA A 28 -5.07 12.72 -35.61
CA ALA A 28 -5.99 13.84 -35.39
C ALA A 28 -6.81 13.62 -34.11
N GLY A 29 -6.91 14.68 -33.29
CA GLY A 29 -7.76 14.72 -32.12
C GLY A 29 -9.24 14.65 -32.49
N VAL A 30 -9.98 13.71 -31.94
CA VAL A 30 -11.43 13.62 -32.02
C VAL A 30 -12.03 14.51 -30.93
N ALA A 31 -12.58 15.64 -31.36
CA ALA A 31 -13.42 16.49 -30.52
C ALA A 31 -14.79 15.83 -30.36
N LEU A 32 -15.11 15.39 -29.13
CA LEU A 32 -16.46 14.97 -28.78
C LEU A 32 -17.41 16.18 -28.74
N GLN A 33 -18.25 16.30 -29.76
CA GLN A 33 -19.39 17.22 -29.75
C GLN A 33 -20.46 16.66 -28.81
N ALA A 34 -20.76 17.40 -27.76
CA ALA A 34 -21.90 17.15 -26.89
C ALA A 34 -23.20 17.59 -27.60
N THR A 35 -23.96 16.65 -28.15
CA THR A 35 -25.34 16.84 -28.52
C THR A 35 -26.23 16.14 -27.50
N GLY A 36 -26.68 16.88 -26.50
CA GLY A 36 -27.63 16.38 -25.51
C GLY A 36 -28.68 17.42 -25.24
N GLN A 37 -29.87 17.25 -25.78
CA GLN A 37 -31.05 18.02 -25.41
C GLN A 37 -31.38 17.82 -23.93
N THR A 38 -31.32 18.89 -23.16
CA THR A 38 -31.79 18.99 -21.77
C THR A 38 -33.28 18.77 -21.69
N ARG A 39 -33.69 17.71 -21.03
CA ARG A 39 -35.06 17.48 -20.60
C ARG A 39 -35.22 17.87 -19.14
N THR A 40 -36.05 18.89 -18.96
CA THR A 40 -36.72 19.43 -17.75
C THR A 40 -36.39 18.91 -16.36
N ASP A 41 -35.99 19.88 -15.54
CA ASP A 41 -35.77 19.92 -14.12
C ASP A 41 -36.91 19.31 -13.29
N GLN A 42 -36.76 18.03 -12.94
CA GLN A 42 -37.32 17.52 -11.70
C GLN A 42 -36.17 17.28 -10.71
N PRO A 43 -36.28 17.75 -9.46
CA PRO A 43 -35.23 17.51 -8.48
C PRO A 43 -35.08 16.01 -8.25
N LEU A 44 -33.83 15.54 -8.35
CA LEU A 44 -33.46 14.14 -8.20
C LEU A 44 -33.76 13.58 -6.82
N VAL A 45 -33.89 14.44 -5.84
CA VAL A 45 -33.91 14.18 -4.41
C VAL A 45 -34.67 15.29 -3.70
N ASP A 46 -35.11 15.03 -2.49
CA ASP A 46 -35.80 16.02 -1.67
C ASP A 46 -34.90 17.23 -1.35
N GLU A 47 -35.50 18.31 -0.90
CA GLU A 47 -34.79 19.57 -0.61
C GLU A 47 -33.72 19.41 0.49
N ALA A 48 -33.87 18.48 1.44
CA ALA A 48 -32.89 18.22 2.49
C ALA A 48 -31.62 17.57 1.93
N THR A 49 -31.79 16.61 1.03
CA THR A 49 -30.66 15.97 0.33
C THR A 49 -29.95 16.97 -0.59
N TRP A 50 -30.69 17.85 -1.27
CA TRP A 50 -30.12 18.92 -2.08
C TRP A 50 -29.23 19.88 -1.28
N LYS A 51 -29.65 20.27 -0.07
CA LYS A 51 -28.85 21.11 0.84
C LYS A 51 -27.54 20.41 1.25
N ARG A 52 -27.57 19.11 1.45
CA ARG A 52 -26.33 18.33 1.73
C ARG A 52 -25.35 18.36 0.56
N TRP A 53 -25.81 18.34 -0.68
CA TRP A 53 -24.95 18.38 -1.84
C TRP A 53 -24.21 19.70 -1.99
N THR A 54 -24.83 20.83 -1.64
CA THR A 54 -24.20 22.15 -1.70
C THR A 54 -23.03 22.31 -0.73
N THR A 55 -22.92 21.46 0.26
CA THR A 55 -21.84 21.50 1.26
C THR A 55 -20.97 20.26 1.24
N ALA A 56 -21.30 19.23 0.44
CA ALA A 56 -20.64 17.94 0.47
C ALA A 56 -19.14 18.04 0.14
N ASP A 57 -18.32 17.48 1.00
CA ASP A 57 -16.91 17.23 0.77
C ASP A 57 -16.60 15.72 0.64
N TYR A 58 -17.61 14.88 0.97
CA TYR A 58 -17.54 13.44 0.96
C TYR A 58 -18.77 12.84 0.27
N LEU A 59 -18.55 12.13 -0.84
CA LEU A 59 -19.62 11.47 -1.60
C LEU A 59 -19.52 9.95 -1.48
N VAL A 60 -20.63 9.31 -1.11
CA VAL A 60 -20.82 7.86 -1.14
C VAL A 60 -21.77 7.52 -2.27
N VAL A 61 -21.37 6.60 -3.14
CA VAL A 61 -22.24 6.03 -4.20
C VAL A 61 -22.40 4.54 -3.94
N ALA A 62 -23.65 4.08 -3.82
CA ALA A 62 -23.98 2.70 -3.48
C ALA A 62 -25.34 2.29 -4.05
N PRO A 63 -25.64 1.01 -4.27
CA PRO A 63 -27.01 0.51 -4.39
C PRO A 63 -27.87 0.91 -3.18
N ALA A 64 -29.13 1.23 -3.41
CA ALA A 64 -30.06 1.66 -2.34
C ALA A 64 -30.18 0.63 -1.21
N GLU A 65 -30.05 -0.65 -1.54
CA GLU A 65 -30.07 -1.77 -0.57
C GLU A 65 -28.98 -1.67 0.51
N PHE A 66 -27.86 -1.00 0.23
CA PHE A 66 -26.77 -0.84 1.18
C PHE A 66 -26.91 0.37 2.11
N ALA A 67 -27.93 1.20 1.92
CA ALA A 67 -28.08 2.46 2.67
C ALA A 67 -28.13 2.26 4.19
N GLU A 68 -28.87 1.26 4.69
CA GLU A 68 -28.94 0.94 6.11
C GLU A 68 -27.58 0.48 6.67
N ALA A 69 -26.86 -0.36 5.91
CA ALA A 69 -25.53 -0.84 6.30
C ALA A 69 -24.48 0.27 6.33
N LEU A 70 -24.68 1.35 5.57
CA LEU A 70 -23.79 2.52 5.47
C LEU A 70 -24.10 3.60 6.52
N ALA A 71 -25.27 3.57 7.17
CA ALA A 71 -25.65 4.61 8.14
C ALA A 71 -24.60 4.84 9.24
N PRO A 72 -23.95 3.81 9.86
CA PRO A 72 -22.92 4.03 10.85
C PRO A 72 -21.65 4.68 10.27
N LEU A 73 -21.28 4.40 9.01
CA LEU A 73 -20.17 5.06 8.33
C LEU A 73 -20.46 6.54 8.13
N ILE A 74 -21.65 6.87 7.64
CA ILE A 74 -22.06 8.26 7.40
C ILE A 74 -22.00 9.05 8.71
N ALA A 75 -22.61 8.54 9.77
CA ALA A 75 -22.58 9.16 11.09
C ALA A 75 -21.15 9.33 11.63
N HIS A 76 -20.28 8.33 11.40
CA HIS A 76 -18.87 8.40 11.78
C HIS A 76 -18.13 9.50 11.00
N ARG A 77 -18.26 9.58 9.68
CA ARG A 77 -17.65 10.63 8.87
C ARG A 77 -18.17 12.03 9.23
N GLU A 78 -19.47 12.16 9.46
CA GLU A 78 -20.08 13.43 9.94
C GLU A 78 -19.52 13.83 11.32
N SER A 79 -19.32 12.90 12.25
CA SER A 79 -18.69 13.17 13.56
C SER A 79 -17.24 13.65 13.44
N LEU A 80 -16.55 13.32 12.35
CA LEU A 80 -15.19 13.77 12.02
C LEU A 80 -15.17 15.10 11.27
N GLY A 81 -16.35 15.72 11.04
CA GLY A 81 -16.49 17.03 10.42
C GLY A 81 -16.73 17.03 8.92
N HIS A 82 -16.97 15.87 8.30
CA HIS A 82 -17.29 15.78 6.88
C HIS A 82 -18.78 16.08 6.63
N ALA A 83 -19.08 16.73 5.51
CA ALA A 83 -20.43 16.87 4.97
C ALA A 83 -20.67 15.73 3.96
N VAL A 84 -21.35 14.66 4.42
CA VAL A 84 -21.52 13.44 3.63
C VAL A 84 -22.79 13.50 2.78
N ALA A 85 -22.64 13.22 1.48
CA ALA A 85 -23.75 12.96 0.56
C ALA A 85 -23.77 11.46 0.20
N LEU A 86 -24.94 10.82 0.31
CA LEU A 86 -25.18 9.47 -0.18
C LEU A 86 -26.08 9.54 -1.42
N LEU A 87 -25.63 8.95 -2.52
CA LEU A 87 -26.39 8.78 -3.76
C LEU A 87 -26.60 7.31 -4.05
N SER A 88 -27.83 6.90 -4.32
CA SER A 88 -28.04 5.55 -4.80
C SER A 88 -27.76 5.42 -6.30
N THR A 89 -27.27 4.25 -6.72
CA THR A 89 -27.03 3.91 -8.12
C THR A 89 -28.31 4.06 -8.95
N GLU A 90 -29.46 3.67 -8.40
CA GLU A 90 -30.77 3.78 -9.07
C GLU A 90 -31.17 5.24 -9.31
N GLN A 91 -30.88 6.15 -8.35
CA GLN A 91 -31.11 7.59 -8.55
C GLN A 91 -30.22 8.13 -9.67
N ILE A 92 -28.94 7.75 -9.68
CA ILE A 92 -27.97 8.16 -10.69
C ILE A 92 -28.39 7.66 -12.06
N TYR A 93 -28.67 6.36 -12.20
CA TYR A 93 -29.02 5.77 -13.50
C TYR A 93 -30.33 6.30 -14.06
N ARG A 94 -31.34 6.45 -13.21
CA ARG A 94 -32.62 7.07 -13.63
C ARG A 94 -32.43 8.46 -14.24
N ARG A 95 -31.51 9.22 -13.70
CA ARG A 95 -31.28 10.60 -14.16
C ARG A 95 -30.35 10.71 -15.37
N PHE A 96 -29.26 9.98 -15.36
CA PHE A 96 -28.14 10.21 -16.29
C PHE A 96 -28.00 9.13 -17.37
N SER A 97 -28.68 7.97 -17.23
CA SER A 97 -28.61 6.86 -18.20
C SER A 97 -29.93 6.14 -18.42
N HIS A 98 -31.07 6.81 -18.23
CA HIS A 98 -32.42 6.24 -18.46
C HIS A 98 -32.72 4.93 -17.69
N GLY A 99 -32.06 4.74 -16.55
CA GLY A 99 -32.20 3.56 -15.70
C GLY A 99 -31.12 2.49 -15.93
N GLU A 100 -30.30 2.63 -16.97
CA GLU A 100 -29.26 1.64 -17.30
C GLU A 100 -27.98 1.86 -16.49
N PRO A 101 -27.36 0.80 -15.93
CA PRO A 101 -26.08 0.89 -15.26
C PRO A 101 -24.99 1.47 -16.17
N SER A 102 -24.31 2.52 -15.70
CA SER A 102 -23.33 3.25 -16.52
C SER A 102 -22.26 3.93 -15.66
N ALA A 103 -21.00 3.65 -15.97
CA ALA A 103 -19.86 4.32 -15.36
C ALA A 103 -19.88 5.83 -15.66
N GLU A 104 -20.25 6.21 -16.88
CA GLU A 104 -20.33 7.62 -17.25
C GLU A 104 -21.48 8.36 -16.55
N ALA A 105 -22.59 7.66 -16.24
CA ALA A 105 -23.66 8.23 -15.43
C ALA A 105 -23.18 8.54 -14.01
N ILE A 106 -22.41 7.63 -13.37
CA ILE A 106 -21.80 7.85 -12.06
C ILE A 106 -20.81 9.03 -12.12
N ARG A 107 -19.95 9.06 -13.13
CA ARG A 107 -19.00 10.16 -13.32
C ARG A 107 -19.72 11.51 -13.49
N THR A 108 -20.80 11.53 -14.26
CA THR A 108 -21.63 12.73 -14.43
C THR A 108 -22.25 13.19 -13.10
N ALA A 109 -22.72 12.25 -12.26
CA ALA A 109 -23.23 12.56 -10.93
C ALA A 109 -22.13 13.15 -10.02
N VAL A 110 -20.92 12.59 -10.04
CA VAL A 110 -19.77 13.13 -9.29
C VAL A 110 -19.45 14.56 -9.70
N LEU A 111 -19.39 14.83 -11.01
CA LEU A 111 -19.14 16.19 -11.53
C LEU A 111 -20.29 17.17 -11.17
N HIS A 112 -21.52 16.67 -11.11
CA HIS A 112 -22.65 17.47 -10.68
C HIS A 112 -22.55 17.85 -9.19
N VAL A 113 -22.26 16.90 -8.30
CA VAL A 113 -22.04 17.16 -6.86
C VAL A 113 -20.85 18.10 -6.65
N GLU A 114 -19.76 17.89 -7.36
CA GLU A 114 -18.57 18.76 -7.32
C GLU A 114 -18.90 20.20 -7.67
N LYS A 115 -19.66 20.42 -8.76
CA LYS A 115 -20.11 21.75 -9.17
C LYS A 115 -21.03 22.36 -8.11
N GLN A 116 -22.00 21.62 -7.60
CA GLN A 116 -22.96 22.10 -6.60
C GLN A 116 -22.30 22.44 -5.26
N SER A 117 -21.30 21.65 -4.86
CA SER A 117 -20.51 21.91 -3.66
C SER A 117 -19.51 23.08 -3.81
N GLY A 118 -19.43 23.71 -4.99
CA GLY A 118 -18.49 24.79 -5.25
C GLY A 118 -17.03 24.33 -5.20
N GLY A 119 -16.73 23.11 -5.63
CA GLY A 119 -15.38 22.58 -5.66
C GLY A 119 -14.88 22.01 -4.34
N ARG A 120 -15.76 21.71 -3.39
CA ARG A 120 -15.38 21.23 -2.05
C ARG A 120 -15.21 19.72 -1.96
N LEU A 121 -15.72 18.95 -2.94
CA LEU A 121 -15.63 17.49 -2.92
C LEU A 121 -14.18 17.04 -2.84
N GLN A 122 -13.84 16.19 -1.85
CA GLN A 122 -12.52 15.65 -1.60
C GLN A 122 -12.47 14.14 -1.76
N PHE A 123 -13.56 13.46 -1.39
CA PHE A 123 -13.62 12.00 -1.31
C PHE A 123 -14.81 11.45 -2.09
N LEU A 124 -14.55 10.37 -2.80
CA LEU A 124 -15.58 9.53 -3.44
C LEU A 124 -15.40 8.09 -2.95
N PHE A 125 -16.40 7.54 -2.29
CA PHE A 125 -16.41 6.16 -1.87
C PHE A 125 -17.47 5.37 -2.63
N LEU A 126 -17.02 4.45 -3.46
CA LEU A 126 -17.84 3.58 -4.32
C LEU A 126 -18.12 2.27 -3.59
N ILE A 127 -19.38 1.90 -3.41
CA ILE A 127 -19.79 0.67 -2.73
C ILE A 127 -20.52 -0.21 -3.72
N GLY A 128 -19.94 -1.34 -4.02
CA GLY A 128 -20.45 -2.33 -4.96
C GLY A 128 -19.34 -2.97 -5.76
N ASP A 129 -19.57 -4.20 -6.12
CA ASP A 129 -18.66 -5.00 -6.97
C ASP A 129 -18.83 -4.63 -8.44
N VAL A 130 -17.89 -5.04 -9.28
CA VAL A 130 -17.96 -4.89 -10.73
C VAL A 130 -18.42 -6.22 -11.35
N ASN A 131 -19.41 -6.15 -12.24
CA ASN A 131 -19.77 -7.33 -13.03
C ASN A 131 -18.68 -7.61 -14.07
N ALA A 132 -18.25 -8.86 -14.15
CA ALA A 132 -17.41 -9.32 -15.26
C ALA A 132 -18.06 -9.02 -16.61
N ARG A 133 -17.25 -8.68 -17.61
CA ARG A 133 -17.73 -8.43 -18.99
C ARG A 133 -18.12 -9.70 -19.76
N GLU A 134 -18.01 -10.89 -19.16
CA GLU A 134 -18.31 -12.15 -19.84
C GLU A 134 -19.78 -12.23 -20.28
N GLU A 135 -19.99 -12.49 -21.56
CA GLU A 135 -21.30 -12.80 -22.12
C GLU A 135 -21.84 -14.09 -21.50
N GLY A 136 -23.00 -14.02 -20.85
CA GLY A 136 -23.72 -15.20 -20.35
C GLY A 136 -23.65 -15.44 -18.84
N ALA A 137 -22.96 -14.64 -18.07
CA ALA A 137 -23.06 -14.70 -16.61
C ALA A 137 -24.45 -14.21 -16.16
N ASP A 138 -25.25 -15.12 -15.64
CA ASP A 138 -26.54 -14.82 -14.99
C ASP A 138 -26.26 -14.20 -13.60
N THR A 139 -25.81 -12.95 -13.61
CA THR A 139 -25.47 -12.22 -12.41
C THR A 139 -26.58 -11.21 -12.10
N ASP A 140 -27.08 -11.26 -10.88
CA ASP A 140 -27.92 -10.17 -10.37
C ASP A 140 -27.13 -8.86 -10.41
N ARG A 141 -27.37 -8.06 -11.45
CA ARG A 141 -26.69 -6.78 -11.70
C ARG A 141 -27.19 -5.67 -10.79
N SER A 142 -28.19 -5.92 -9.96
CA SER A 142 -28.85 -4.89 -9.14
C SER A 142 -27.91 -4.26 -8.12
N LEU A 143 -26.92 -5.03 -7.62
CA LEU A 143 -25.96 -4.57 -6.60
C LEU A 143 -24.57 -4.24 -7.17
N SER A 144 -24.41 -4.30 -8.48
CA SER A 144 -23.15 -3.97 -9.12
C SER A 144 -22.97 -2.47 -9.34
N LEU A 145 -21.71 -2.03 -9.27
CA LEU A 145 -21.32 -0.66 -9.52
C LEU A 145 -20.25 -0.63 -10.62
N PRO A 146 -20.58 -0.20 -11.84
CA PRO A 146 -19.66 -0.19 -12.98
C PRO A 146 -18.33 0.52 -12.69
N THR A 147 -17.32 0.20 -13.46
CA THR A 147 -16.03 0.90 -13.51
C THR A 147 -15.73 1.37 -14.93
N HIS A 148 -14.75 2.25 -15.08
CA HIS A 148 -14.20 2.61 -16.39
C HIS A 148 -13.20 1.57 -16.84
N TYR A 149 -13.09 1.38 -18.16
CA TYR A 149 -12.05 0.57 -18.76
C TYR A 149 -11.13 1.47 -19.56
N LEU A 150 -9.85 1.42 -19.22
CA LEU A 150 -8.79 2.15 -19.89
C LEU A 150 -8.01 1.18 -20.78
N ARG A 151 -7.47 1.69 -21.88
CA ARG A 151 -6.64 0.87 -22.78
C ARG A 151 -5.21 0.87 -22.29
N LYS A 152 -4.56 -0.31 -22.36
CA LYS A 152 -3.11 -0.40 -22.23
C LYS A 152 -2.44 0.37 -23.38
N VAL A 153 -1.28 0.94 -23.10
CA VAL A 153 -0.43 1.50 -24.15
C VAL A 153 0.26 0.33 -24.85
N GLU A 154 0.23 0.33 -26.18
CA GLU A 154 0.99 -0.68 -26.94
C GLU A 154 2.48 -0.44 -26.69
N TYR A 155 3.12 -1.38 -25.98
CA TYR A 155 4.58 -1.47 -25.94
C TYR A 155 5.00 -2.54 -26.93
N GLU A 156 5.90 -2.22 -27.84
CA GLU A 156 6.65 -3.24 -28.55
C GLU A 156 7.57 -3.93 -27.54
N HIS A 157 7.06 -4.99 -26.90
CA HIS A 157 7.93 -5.93 -26.22
C HIS A 157 8.75 -6.63 -27.28
N HIS A 158 9.99 -6.22 -27.49
CA HIS A 158 10.95 -7.09 -28.11
C HIS A 158 11.06 -8.31 -27.20
N ARG A 159 10.51 -9.44 -27.69
CA ARG A 159 10.60 -10.75 -27.04
C ARG A 159 12.06 -11.02 -26.71
N ALA A 160 12.45 -10.79 -25.48
CA ALA A 160 13.60 -11.43 -24.91
C ALA A 160 13.12 -12.77 -24.36
N ASP A 161 13.43 -13.80 -25.13
CA ASP A 161 13.51 -15.21 -24.77
C ASP A 161 12.37 -15.88 -24.00
N GLU A 162 11.80 -16.86 -24.70
CA GLU A 162 10.94 -17.94 -24.31
C GLU A 162 11.45 -18.71 -23.05
N HIS A 163 11.33 -18.11 -21.89
CA HIS A 163 11.24 -18.84 -20.64
C HIS A 163 9.83 -18.62 -20.09
N GLU A 164 8.91 -19.43 -20.66
CA GLU A 164 7.61 -19.68 -20.06
C GLU A 164 7.81 -20.18 -18.62
N HIS A 165 7.76 -19.27 -17.68
CA HIS A 165 7.46 -19.64 -16.30
C HIS A 165 5.97 -19.95 -16.26
N GLU A 166 5.62 -21.21 -16.48
CA GLU A 166 4.29 -21.75 -16.24
C GLU A 166 3.94 -21.53 -14.76
N PHE A 167 3.27 -20.43 -14.46
CA PHE A 167 2.44 -20.37 -13.27
C PHE A 167 1.25 -21.30 -13.53
N PRO A 168 1.02 -22.34 -12.70
CA PRO A 168 -0.02 -23.34 -12.96
C PRO A 168 -1.46 -22.78 -12.94
N PHE A 169 -1.63 -21.47 -12.81
CA PHE A 169 -2.93 -20.79 -12.74
C PHE A 169 -3.05 -19.56 -13.67
N VAL A 170 -2.06 -19.26 -14.49
CA VAL A 170 -2.14 -18.16 -15.46
C VAL A 170 -2.18 -18.75 -16.86
N GLN A 171 -3.34 -18.69 -17.50
CA GLN A 171 -3.41 -18.85 -18.95
C GLN A 171 -2.77 -17.60 -19.58
N THR A 172 -1.49 -17.70 -19.89
CA THR A 172 -0.77 -16.72 -20.69
C THR A 172 -0.98 -17.07 -22.15
N GLY A 173 -1.88 -16.39 -22.80
CA GLY A 173 -2.16 -16.57 -24.23
C GLY A 173 -3.04 -15.47 -24.73
N HIS A 174 -2.61 -14.22 -24.60
CA HIS A 174 -3.39 -13.09 -25.09
C HIS A 174 -2.54 -12.11 -25.87
N ASP A 175 -3.03 -11.82 -27.06
CA ASP A 175 -2.63 -10.68 -27.90
C ASP A 175 -2.84 -9.38 -27.11
N HIS A 176 -1.80 -8.73 -26.60
CA HIS A 176 -1.87 -7.55 -25.75
C HIS A 176 -2.36 -6.28 -26.47
N ALA A 177 -2.52 -6.31 -27.78
CA ALA A 177 -2.79 -5.15 -28.61
C ALA A 177 -4.15 -4.45 -28.41
N ASN A 178 -5.09 -5.03 -27.64
CA ASN A 178 -6.40 -4.44 -27.35
C ASN A 178 -6.85 -4.61 -25.90
N GLU A 179 -5.93 -4.87 -24.99
CA GLU A 179 -6.31 -5.10 -23.59
C GLU A 179 -6.78 -3.82 -22.91
N GLU A 180 -7.96 -3.89 -22.37
CA GLU A 180 -8.52 -2.88 -21.49
C GLU A 180 -8.39 -3.34 -20.03
N PHE A 181 -8.19 -2.39 -19.12
CA PHE A 181 -8.12 -2.67 -17.70
C PHE A 181 -9.11 -1.82 -16.89
N PRO A 182 -9.74 -2.39 -15.84
CA PRO A 182 -10.66 -1.66 -15.00
C PRO A 182 -9.93 -0.63 -14.15
N SER A 183 -10.53 0.57 -14.02
CA SER A 183 -9.99 1.67 -13.24
C SER A 183 -11.09 2.58 -12.71
N ASP A 184 -11.04 2.85 -11.42
CA ASP A 184 -11.91 3.84 -10.79
C ASP A 184 -11.32 5.27 -10.81
N ARG A 185 -10.08 5.40 -11.23
CA ARG A 185 -9.39 6.70 -11.29
C ARG A 185 -10.09 7.78 -12.13
N PRO A 186 -10.77 7.46 -13.26
CA PRO A 186 -11.52 8.46 -14.03
C PRO A 186 -12.64 9.14 -13.24
N TYR A 187 -13.25 8.47 -12.27
CA TYR A 187 -14.26 9.10 -11.40
C TYR A 187 -13.73 10.26 -10.59
N GLY A 188 -12.45 10.19 -10.19
CA GLY A 188 -11.79 11.22 -9.39
C GLY A 188 -11.31 12.44 -10.15
N LEU A 189 -11.37 12.45 -11.48
CA LEU A 189 -10.95 13.60 -12.28
C LEU A 189 -12.11 14.60 -12.39
N VAL A 190 -12.00 15.70 -11.67
CA VAL A 190 -13.00 16.77 -11.61
C VAL A 190 -12.54 18.04 -12.33
N ALA A 191 -13.27 19.15 -12.18
CA ALA A 191 -12.99 20.40 -12.87
C ALA A 191 -11.54 20.90 -12.67
N ASN A 192 -10.99 21.58 -13.67
CA ASN A 192 -9.63 22.15 -13.67
C ASN A 192 -8.51 21.11 -13.44
N GLN A 193 -8.70 19.89 -13.92
CA GLN A 193 -7.75 18.78 -13.77
C GLN A 193 -7.45 18.41 -12.30
N ARG A 194 -8.29 18.87 -11.37
CA ARG A 194 -8.19 18.48 -9.96
C ARG A 194 -8.62 17.03 -9.79
N ARG A 195 -7.94 16.32 -8.91
CA ARG A 195 -8.33 14.97 -8.51
C ARG A 195 -8.89 14.98 -7.09
N ILE A 196 -9.94 14.19 -6.90
CA ILE A 196 -10.44 13.79 -5.59
C ILE A 196 -10.01 12.36 -5.31
N SER A 197 -9.89 12.01 -4.05
CA SER A 197 -9.52 10.65 -3.65
C SER A 197 -10.69 9.70 -3.86
N VAL A 198 -10.45 8.61 -4.61
CA VAL A 198 -11.46 7.58 -4.90
C VAL A 198 -11.06 6.28 -4.22
N GLY A 199 -12.02 5.61 -3.59
CA GLY A 199 -11.87 4.26 -3.08
C GLY A 199 -13.11 3.43 -3.39
N ARG A 200 -12.94 2.12 -3.48
CA ARG A 200 -14.02 1.14 -3.72
C ARG A 200 -14.09 0.12 -2.60
N LEU A 201 -15.28 -0.18 -2.12
CA LEU A 201 -15.57 -1.40 -1.39
C LEU A 201 -16.31 -2.36 -2.36
N PRO A 202 -15.67 -3.42 -2.83
CA PRO A 202 -16.26 -4.35 -3.82
C PRO A 202 -17.22 -5.34 -3.14
N ALA A 203 -18.19 -4.80 -2.41
CA ALA A 203 -19.16 -5.59 -1.66
C ALA A 203 -20.29 -6.09 -2.57
N ARG A 204 -20.69 -7.34 -2.38
CA ARG A 204 -21.81 -8.00 -3.04
C ARG A 204 -23.04 -8.12 -2.16
N THR A 205 -22.89 -7.89 -0.86
CA THR A 205 -23.96 -8.03 0.13
C THR A 205 -23.93 -6.94 1.19
N ALA A 206 -25.08 -6.60 1.76
CA ALA A 206 -25.18 -5.70 2.89
C ALA A 206 -24.42 -6.21 4.14
N ALA A 207 -24.23 -7.53 4.27
CA ALA A 207 -23.44 -8.12 5.35
C ALA A 207 -21.95 -7.77 5.22
N GLU A 208 -21.38 -7.82 4.02
CA GLU A 208 -20.01 -7.39 3.75
C GLU A 208 -19.81 -5.89 4.01
N VAL A 209 -20.79 -5.07 3.59
CA VAL A 209 -20.75 -3.62 3.90
C VAL A 209 -20.73 -3.39 5.41
N ARG A 210 -21.64 -4.04 6.17
CA ARG A 210 -21.67 -3.92 7.64
C ARG A 210 -20.34 -4.38 8.27
N GLY A 211 -19.79 -5.51 7.84
CA GLY A 211 -18.51 -6.04 8.34
C GLY A 211 -17.36 -5.06 8.14
N TYR A 212 -17.27 -4.47 6.96
CA TYR A 212 -16.26 -3.46 6.66
C TYR A 212 -16.47 -2.17 7.48
N VAL A 213 -17.68 -1.66 7.54
CA VAL A 213 -18.01 -0.43 8.30
C VAL A 213 -17.69 -0.61 9.78
N GLN A 214 -18.04 -1.76 10.37
CA GLN A 214 -17.69 -2.07 11.76
C GLN A 214 -16.17 -2.11 11.97
N LYS A 215 -15.42 -2.76 11.07
CA LYS A 215 -13.95 -2.78 11.09
C LYS A 215 -13.38 -1.37 11.05
N LEU A 216 -13.86 -0.53 10.12
CA LEU A 216 -13.37 0.83 9.93
C LEU A 216 -13.62 1.71 11.15
N VAL A 217 -14.85 1.73 11.65
CA VAL A 217 -15.21 2.53 12.83
C VAL A 217 -14.42 2.07 14.06
N ALA A 218 -14.27 0.75 14.25
CA ALA A 218 -13.46 0.20 15.32
C ALA A 218 -11.98 0.58 15.18
N TYR A 219 -11.42 0.52 13.97
CA TYR A 219 -10.05 0.91 13.70
C TYR A 219 -9.77 2.37 14.03
N GLU A 220 -10.63 3.30 13.58
CA GLU A 220 -10.44 4.74 13.84
C GLU A 220 -10.74 5.12 15.29
N ALA A 221 -11.54 4.31 16.00
CA ALA A 221 -11.79 4.46 17.43
C ALA A 221 -10.71 3.82 18.32
N GLN A 222 -9.73 3.10 17.74
CA GLN A 222 -8.66 2.47 18.50
C GLN A 222 -7.87 3.52 19.27
N SER A 223 -8.16 3.63 20.55
CA SER A 223 -7.35 4.38 21.53
C SER A 223 -6.37 3.41 22.19
N GLY A 224 -5.29 3.96 22.76
CA GLY A 224 -4.40 3.20 23.62
C GLY A 224 -3.14 2.65 22.96
N ALA A 225 -2.51 1.77 23.72
CA ALA A 225 -1.20 1.18 23.45
C ALA A 225 -1.18 0.32 22.19
N GLY A 226 -0.04 0.24 21.56
CA GLY A 226 0.19 -0.72 20.51
C GLY A 226 1.42 -0.44 19.67
N ALA A 227 2.41 -1.31 19.79
CA ALA A 227 3.62 -1.28 18.97
C ALA A 227 3.32 -1.37 17.46
N TRP A 228 2.11 -1.80 17.07
CA TRP A 228 1.67 -1.83 15.69
C TRP A 228 1.68 -0.45 15.02
N ARG A 229 1.49 0.64 15.79
CA ARG A 229 1.49 2.03 15.29
C ARG A 229 2.84 2.48 14.73
N ARG A 230 3.91 1.81 15.11
CA ARG A 230 5.26 2.04 14.58
C ARG A 230 5.79 0.89 13.72
N ARG A 231 4.96 -0.12 13.41
CA ARG A 231 5.41 -1.30 12.66
C ARG A 231 5.10 -1.18 11.18
N LEU A 232 6.11 -1.46 10.37
CA LEU A 232 6.01 -1.73 8.96
C LEU A 232 6.32 -3.21 8.72
N VAL A 233 5.45 -3.90 7.99
CA VAL A 233 5.70 -5.26 7.51
C VAL A 233 5.96 -5.19 6.03
N VAL A 234 7.14 -5.58 5.58
CA VAL A 234 7.53 -5.56 4.17
C VAL A 234 7.92 -6.97 3.75
N THR A 235 7.26 -7.48 2.73
CA THR A 235 7.59 -8.75 2.09
C THR A 235 7.97 -8.50 0.65
N ALA A 236 9.13 -8.95 0.23
CA ALA A 236 9.57 -8.96 -1.17
C ALA A 236 9.54 -10.39 -1.70
N GLY A 237 8.98 -10.57 -2.89
CA GLY A 237 9.03 -11.81 -3.65
C GLY A 237 10.41 -12.05 -4.25
N PRO A 238 10.72 -13.28 -4.70
CA PRO A 238 11.93 -13.55 -5.44
C PRO A 238 11.91 -12.76 -6.76
N ALA A 239 13.00 -12.08 -7.07
CA ALA A 239 13.05 -11.26 -8.27
C ALA A 239 13.32 -12.08 -9.54
N ASN A 240 13.96 -13.25 -9.40
CA ASN A 240 14.25 -14.23 -10.46
C ASN A 240 15.03 -13.68 -11.68
N PHE A 241 15.81 -12.61 -11.50
CA PHE A 241 16.63 -11.99 -12.55
C PHE A 241 18.09 -12.51 -12.58
N GLY A 242 18.39 -13.55 -11.80
CA GLY A 242 19.72 -14.13 -11.62
C GLY A 242 20.45 -13.66 -10.37
N ALA A 243 21.38 -14.49 -9.84
CA ALA A 243 21.94 -14.33 -8.50
C ALA A 243 22.63 -12.97 -8.25
N LEU A 244 23.33 -12.41 -9.26
CA LEU A 244 24.00 -11.11 -9.13
C LEU A 244 22.99 -9.96 -9.10
N ALA A 245 22.01 -9.97 -10.00
CA ALA A 245 20.98 -8.94 -10.08
C ALA A 245 20.11 -8.93 -8.82
N ASP A 246 19.70 -10.10 -8.37
CA ASP A 246 18.86 -10.25 -7.20
C ASP A 246 19.57 -9.88 -5.89
N GLY A 247 20.87 -10.18 -5.76
CA GLY A 247 21.69 -9.72 -4.63
C GLY A 247 21.84 -8.20 -4.60
N ALA A 248 21.95 -7.56 -5.77
CA ALA A 248 21.95 -6.11 -5.89
C ALA A 248 20.59 -5.51 -5.49
N ILE A 249 19.48 -6.14 -5.89
CA ILE A 249 18.12 -5.72 -5.53
C ILE A 249 17.93 -5.76 -4.01
N GLU A 250 18.34 -6.85 -3.35
CA GLU A 250 18.25 -6.98 -1.90
C GLU A 250 19.04 -5.89 -1.17
N ALA A 251 20.28 -5.64 -1.61
CA ALA A 251 21.13 -4.60 -1.04
C ALA A 251 20.52 -3.19 -1.23
N ILE A 252 19.99 -2.91 -2.43
CA ILE A 252 19.33 -1.65 -2.76
C ILE A 252 18.05 -1.49 -1.93
N ALA A 253 17.21 -2.52 -1.84
CA ALA A 253 15.98 -2.47 -1.05
C ALA A 253 16.29 -2.23 0.44
N THR A 254 17.30 -2.90 1.00
CA THR A 254 17.71 -2.73 2.40
C THR A 254 18.26 -1.33 2.65
N GLU A 255 19.09 -0.79 1.76
CA GLU A 255 19.64 0.57 1.85
C GLU A 255 18.55 1.63 1.69
N MET A 256 17.61 1.44 0.76
CA MET A 256 16.47 2.32 0.57
C MET A 256 15.60 2.37 1.83
N LEU A 257 15.30 1.23 2.44
CA LEU A 257 14.54 1.17 3.69
C LEU A 257 15.30 1.86 4.84
N ASP A 258 16.63 1.75 4.89
CA ASP A 258 17.45 2.42 5.92
C ASP A 258 17.47 3.94 5.74
N GLN A 259 17.50 4.43 4.51
CA GLN A 259 17.59 5.87 4.21
C GLN A 259 16.22 6.57 4.17
N THR A 260 15.19 5.90 3.66
CA THR A 260 13.89 6.53 3.39
C THR A 260 12.95 6.45 4.59
N VAL A 261 12.96 5.35 5.32
CA VAL A 261 12.03 5.14 6.45
C VAL A 261 12.57 5.79 7.71
N SER A 262 11.80 6.71 8.33
CA SER A 262 12.13 7.26 9.65
C SER A 262 12.47 6.16 10.66
N TYR A 263 13.51 6.34 11.45
CA TYR A 263 13.92 5.38 12.47
C TYR A 263 12.93 5.24 13.63
N ASP A 264 11.89 6.08 13.71
CA ASP A 264 10.76 5.87 14.63
C ASP A 264 10.05 4.54 14.38
N PHE A 265 10.11 4.04 13.13
CA PHE A 265 9.41 2.83 12.73
C PHE A 265 10.29 1.58 12.86
N ASP A 266 9.65 0.48 13.26
CA ASP A 266 10.23 -0.86 13.22
C ASP A 266 9.87 -1.52 11.90
N ILE A 267 10.85 -2.03 11.16
CA ILE A 267 10.63 -2.75 9.92
C ILE A 267 10.82 -4.24 10.17
N ARG A 268 9.80 -5.03 9.84
CA ARG A 268 9.90 -6.49 9.72
C ARG A 268 9.99 -6.84 8.25
N PHE A 269 11.18 -7.24 7.82
CA PHE A 269 11.47 -7.51 6.43
C PHE A 269 11.57 -9.00 6.16
N THR A 270 10.94 -9.45 5.07
CA THR A 270 11.10 -10.79 4.50
C THR A 270 11.40 -10.64 3.01
N PHE A 271 12.47 -11.28 2.55
CA PHE A 271 12.78 -11.39 1.12
C PHE A 271 12.76 -12.87 0.76
N ALA A 272 11.71 -13.31 0.06
CA ALA A 272 11.38 -14.71 -0.15
C ALA A 272 12.27 -15.37 -1.21
N LYS A 273 13.59 -15.29 -1.03
CA LYS A 273 14.60 -15.80 -1.95
C LYS A 273 15.61 -16.70 -1.25
N GLU A 274 15.91 -17.85 -1.86
CA GLU A 274 16.98 -18.72 -1.41
C GLU A 274 18.31 -17.97 -1.31
N GLY A 275 19.04 -18.18 -0.21
CA GLY A 275 20.34 -17.55 0.04
C GLY A 275 20.27 -16.17 0.69
N SER A 276 19.11 -15.49 0.69
CA SER A 276 18.93 -14.24 1.44
C SER A 276 18.90 -14.51 2.96
N PRO A 277 19.60 -13.68 3.76
CA PRO A 277 19.45 -13.75 5.23
C PRO A 277 18.05 -13.37 5.69
N TYR A 278 17.26 -12.72 4.85
CA TYR A 278 15.87 -12.32 5.13
C TYR A 278 14.83 -13.32 4.61
N ALA A 279 15.21 -14.47 4.05
CA ALA A 279 14.27 -15.42 3.46
C ALA A 279 13.35 -16.06 4.51
N GLY A 280 13.89 -16.44 5.67
CA GLY A 280 13.18 -17.25 6.64
C GLY A 280 12.96 -18.69 6.13
N ARG A 281 12.14 -19.46 6.82
CA ARG A 281 11.75 -20.81 6.37
C ARG A 281 10.92 -20.72 5.11
N LEU A 282 11.46 -21.14 3.97
CA LEU A 282 10.74 -21.11 2.69
C LEU A 282 9.51 -22.03 2.71
N ASP A 283 9.59 -23.18 3.40
CA ASP A 283 8.48 -24.11 3.56
C ASP A 283 7.30 -23.58 4.41
N GLN A 284 7.45 -22.39 5.00
CA GLN A 284 6.45 -21.74 5.85
C GLN A 284 6.20 -20.28 5.44
N LEU A 285 6.49 -19.90 4.20
CA LEU A 285 6.34 -18.51 3.75
C LEU A 285 4.92 -17.98 3.92
N HIS A 286 3.88 -18.73 3.51
CA HIS A 286 2.48 -18.33 3.65
C HIS A 286 2.07 -18.14 5.11
N SER A 287 2.44 -19.06 6.00
CA SER A 287 2.13 -18.93 7.43
C SER A 287 2.91 -17.79 8.08
N ARG A 288 4.14 -17.53 7.64
CA ARG A 288 4.94 -16.38 8.06
C ARG A 288 4.31 -15.05 7.60
N TRP A 289 3.93 -14.97 6.34
CA TRP A 289 3.26 -13.79 5.80
C TRP A 289 2.00 -13.47 6.63
N ARG A 290 1.13 -14.46 6.88
CA ARG A 290 -0.03 -14.30 7.75
C ARG A 290 0.36 -13.86 9.16
N SER A 291 1.25 -14.60 9.83
CA SER A 291 1.62 -14.30 11.21
C SER A 291 2.27 -12.92 11.36
N ASN A 292 3.03 -12.46 10.38
CA ASN A 292 3.58 -11.10 10.37
C ASN A 292 2.47 -10.05 10.32
N LEU A 293 1.44 -10.23 9.48
CA LEU A 293 0.28 -9.35 9.40
C LEU A 293 -0.57 -9.40 10.68
N GLU A 294 -0.79 -10.59 11.23
CA GLU A 294 -1.60 -10.81 12.44
C GLU A 294 -0.99 -10.18 13.72
N THR A 295 0.30 -9.83 13.70
CA THR A 295 0.88 -9.00 14.78
C THR A 295 0.40 -7.56 14.76
N GLY A 296 -0.34 -7.15 13.71
CA GLY A 296 -0.77 -5.78 13.45
C GLY A 296 0.37 -4.87 12.99
N SER A 297 0.06 -3.93 12.12
CA SER A 297 1.01 -2.92 11.64
C SER A 297 0.27 -1.68 11.15
N LEU A 298 0.96 -0.55 11.08
CA LEU A 298 0.40 0.66 10.49
C LEU A 298 0.30 0.52 8.97
N ILE A 299 1.37 -0.04 8.38
CA ILE A 299 1.49 -0.29 6.95
C ILE A 299 2.07 -1.68 6.76
N ALA A 300 1.53 -2.39 5.77
CA ALA A 300 2.14 -3.60 5.24
C ALA A 300 2.34 -3.44 3.74
N ALA A 301 3.39 -4.02 3.19
CA ALA A 301 3.66 -3.98 1.76
C ALA A 301 4.11 -5.34 1.23
N TYR A 302 3.70 -5.64 0.02
CA TYR A 302 4.29 -6.68 -0.81
C TYR A 302 4.84 -6.05 -2.09
N ILE A 303 6.03 -6.49 -2.49
CA ILE A 303 6.72 -6.04 -3.71
C ILE A 303 7.24 -7.29 -4.43
N GLY A 304 6.86 -7.50 -5.69
CA GLY A 304 7.26 -8.66 -6.46
C GLY A 304 6.28 -9.01 -7.56
N HIS A 305 6.25 -10.27 -8.00
CA HIS A 305 5.24 -10.77 -8.92
C HIS A 305 3.95 -11.12 -8.19
N GLY A 306 2.83 -11.05 -8.90
CA GLY A 306 1.53 -11.38 -8.34
C GLY A 306 0.48 -11.65 -9.42
N SER A 307 -0.58 -12.30 -8.98
CA SER A 307 -1.78 -12.60 -9.75
C SER A 307 -3.03 -12.23 -8.96
N ALA A 308 -4.19 -12.35 -9.57
CA ALA A 308 -5.45 -12.15 -8.86
C ALA A 308 -5.61 -13.09 -7.64
N HIS A 309 -4.96 -14.25 -7.66
CA HIS A 309 -5.10 -15.30 -6.65
C HIS A 309 -4.03 -15.29 -5.57
N GLY A 310 -2.96 -14.50 -5.71
CA GLY A 310 -1.91 -14.45 -4.71
C GLY A 310 -0.60 -13.87 -5.21
N PHE A 311 0.39 -13.96 -4.36
CA PHE A 311 1.75 -13.51 -4.62
C PHE A 311 2.59 -14.65 -5.19
N ASP A 312 3.78 -14.29 -5.65
CA ASP A 312 4.79 -15.20 -6.19
C ASP A 312 5.18 -16.32 -5.22
N ASP A 313 5.93 -17.27 -5.70
CA ASP A 313 6.47 -18.38 -4.93
C ASP A 313 8.01 -18.38 -4.92
N ALA A 314 8.59 -18.84 -3.85
CA ALA A 314 10.02 -19.09 -3.75
C ALA A 314 10.34 -20.52 -4.15
N HIS A 315 11.44 -20.69 -4.87
CA HIS A 315 11.92 -22.00 -5.31
C HIS A 315 13.02 -22.48 -4.37
N PHE A 316 12.94 -23.72 -3.93
CA PHE A 316 13.99 -24.37 -3.20
C PHE A 316 14.02 -25.88 -3.47
N ARG A 317 15.12 -26.38 -4.00
CA ARG A 317 15.35 -27.80 -4.31
C ARG A 317 14.24 -28.43 -5.15
N GLY A 318 13.83 -27.72 -6.19
CA GLY A 318 12.80 -28.17 -7.13
C GLY A 318 11.38 -28.16 -6.58
N ARG A 319 11.14 -27.48 -5.45
CA ARG A 319 9.81 -27.26 -4.88
C ARG A 319 9.47 -25.79 -4.86
N HIS A 320 8.18 -25.49 -5.00
CA HIS A 320 7.59 -24.17 -4.97
C HIS A 320 6.94 -23.92 -3.61
N TYR A 321 7.13 -22.73 -3.05
CA TYR A 321 6.62 -22.32 -1.73
C TYR A 321 5.95 -20.95 -1.87
N PHE A 322 4.63 -20.92 -1.91
CA PHE A 322 3.85 -19.71 -2.05
C PHE A 322 4.07 -18.75 -0.89
N ILE A 323 4.13 -17.45 -1.20
CA ILE A 323 4.31 -16.38 -0.21
C ILE A 323 2.99 -16.07 0.49
N GLY A 324 1.90 -15.97 -0.27
CA GLY A 324 0.57 -15.74 0.25
C GLY A 324 -0.46 -15.86 -0.85
N THR A 325 -1.60 -16.45 -0.51
CA THR A 325 -2.71 -16.69 -1.43
C THR A 325 -3.94 -15.89 -1.00
N ARG A 326 -4.92 -15.83 -1.88
CA ARG A 326 -6.24 -15.25 -1.56
C ARG A 326 -6.89 -15.96 -0.37
N GLU A 327 -6.77 -17.27 -0.29
CA GLU A 327 -7.29 -18.08 0.81
C GLU A 327 -6.60 -17.70 2.14
N ASP A 328 -5.31 -17.42 2.12
CA ASP A 328 -4.60 -16.89 3.28
C ASP A 328 -5.14 -15.51 3.71
N ALA A 329 -5.48 -14.65 2.74
CA ALA A 329 -6.07 -13.34 3.00
C ALA A 329 -7.46 -13.44 3.65
N GLU A 330 -8.28 -14.42 3.23
CA GLU A 330 -9.58 -14.71 3.82
C GLU A 330 -9.46 -15.24 5.26
N LEU A 331 -8.35 -15.89 5.59
CA LEU A 331 -8.09 -16.47 6.91
C LEU A 331 -7.37 -15.52 7.88
N LEU A 332 -6.98 -14.32 7.47
CA LEU A 332 -6.32 -13.34 8.34
C LEU A 332 -7.16 -13.01 9.57
N LYS A 333 -6.48 -12.95 10.72
CA LYS A 333 -7.07 -12.59 12.02
C LYS A 333 -6.22 -11.52 12.69
N ILE A 334 -6.35 -10.29 12.24
CA ILE A 334 -5.61 -9.15 12.79
C ILE A 334 -6.44 -8.54 13.92
N PRO A 335 -6.05 -8.73 15.19
CA PRO A 335 -6.85 -8.29 16.33
C PRO A 335 -6.83 -6.77 16.52
N LEU A 336 -5.68 -6.14 16.22
CA LEU A 336 -5.45 -4.70 16.32
C LEU A 336 -4.43 -4.26 15.25
N GLY A 337 -4.59 -3.03 14.76
CA GLY A 337 -3.66 -2.49 13.77
C GLY A 337 -3.82 -3.13 12.40
N ASN A 338 -5.06 -3.16 11.90
CA ASN A 338 -5.37 -3.53 10.53
C ASN A 338 -4.61 -2.60 9.56
N PRO A 339 -3.64 -3.07 8.78
CA PRO A 339 -2.75 -2.21 8.01
C PRO A 339 -3.42 -1.57 6.79
N LEU A 340 -2.89 -0.41 6.36
CA LEU A 340 -2.91 -0.08 4.95
C LEU A 340 -1.97 -1.05 4.24
N PHE A 341 -2.50 -1.87 3.33
CA PHE A 341 -1.71 -2.82 2.57
C PHE A 341 -1.37 -2.27 1.18
N LEU A 342 -0.08 -2.12 0.90
CA LEU A 342 0.45 -1.68 -0.39
C LEU A 342 0.89 -2.91 -1.21
N SER A 343 0.10 -3.29 -2.19
CA SER A 343 0.39 -4.41 -3.10
C SER A 343 1.05 -3.87 -4.37
N ILE A 344 2.38 -3.74 -4.34
CA ILE A 344 3.17 -3.20 -5.46
C ILE A 344 3.55 -4.35 -6.39
N THR A 345 2.57 -4.79 -7.16
CA THR A 345 2.67 -5.98 -8.00
C THR A 345 1.54 -6.02 -9.03
N CYS A 346 1.59 -6.98 -9.97
CA CYS A 346 0.58 -7.19 -11.00
C CYS A 346 -0.72 -7.80 -10.45
N ASN A 347 -1.86 -7.50 -11.07
CA ASN A 347 -3.14 -8.24 -11.02
C ASN A 347 -3.80 -8.46 -9.65
N THR A 348 -3.14 -8.21 -8.53
CA THR A 348 -3.70 -8.51 -7.20
C THR A 348 -4.96 -7.71 -6.85
N GLY A 349 -5.24 -6.65 -7.59
CA GLY A 349 -6.45 -5.84 -7.53
C GLY A 349 -7.35 -5.99 -8.76
N ALA A 350 -7.34 -7.11 -9.45
CA ALA A 350 -8.26 -7.41 -10.55
C ALA A 350 -9.68 -7.60 -10.00
N PHE A 351 -10.49 -6.54 -10.04
CA PHE A 351 -11.82 -6.51 -9.41
C PHE A 351 -12.99 -6.69 -10.38
N ASP A 352 -12.69 -7.10 -11.62
CA ASP A 352 -13.66 -7.46 -12.66
C ASP A 352 -13.57 -8.95 -13.02
N LEU A 353 -13.21 -9.79 -12.06
CA LEU A 353 -13.10 -11.23 -12.24
C LEU A 353 -14.48 -11.87 -12.51
N PRO A 354 -14.52 -13.06 -13.18
CA PRO A 354 -15.75 -13.80 -13.40
C PRO A 354 -16.56 -14.00 -12.11
N SER A 355 -17.88 -14.14 -12.29
CA SER A 355 -18.83 -14.28 -11.18
C SER A 355 -18.39 -15.34 -10.16
N GLY A 356 -18.45 -14.95 -8.89
CA GLY A 356 -18.06 -15.81 -7.75
C GLY A 356 -16.59 -15.73 -7.37
N GLN A 357 -15.72 -15.26 -8.25
CA GLN A 357 -14.30 -15.08 -7.92
C GLN A 357 -14.05 -13.72 -7.26
N ARG A 358 -12.96 -13.64 -6.50
CA ARG A 358 -12.42 -12.41 -5.89
C ARG A 358 -10.92 -12.34 -6.05
N SER A 359 -10.41 -11.15 -6.20
CA SER A 359 -8.97 -10.90 -6.17
C SER A 359 -8.42 -10.92 -4.73
N MET A 360 -7.11 -10.98 -4.63
CA MET A 360 -6.39 -10.87 -3.36
C MET A 360 -6.76 -9.60 -2.57
N ALA A 361 -6.83 -8.44 -3.26
CA ALA A 361 -7.19 -7.17 -2.64
C ALA A 361 -8.62 -7.16 -2.09
N GLU A 362 -9.57 -7.74 -2.84
CA GLU A 362 -10.96 -7.87 -2.40
C GLU A 362 -11.07 -8.78 -1.18
N ALA A 363 -10.42 -9.94 -1.20
CA ALA A 363 -10.39 -10.86 -0.07
C ALA A 363 -9.84 -10.19 1.20
N MET A 364 -8.73 -9.45 1.07
CA MET A 364 -8.11 -8.75 2.21
C MET A 364 -8.98 -7.64 2.79
N VAL A 365 -9.61 -6.81 1.94
CA VAL A 365 -10.38 -5.66 2.42
C VAL A 365 -11.75 -6.07 2.97
N LEU A 366 -12.37 -7.09 2.38
CA LEU A 366 -13.69 -7.60 2.82
C LEU A 366 -13.61 -8.49 4.06
N ASN A 367 -12.45 -9.10 4.34
CA ASN A 367 -12.28 -9.85 5.59
C ASN A 367 -12.46 -8.90 6.79
N PRO A 368 -13.41 -9.18 7.73
CA PRO A 368 -13.66 -8.35 8.91
C PRO A 368 -12.43 -8.15 9.81
N SER A 369 -11.45 -9.06 9.75
CA SER A 369 -10.18 -8.98 10.49
C SER A 369 -8.97 -8.81 9.55
N GLY A 370 -9.19 -8.43 8.30
CA GLY A 370 -8.16 -8.19 7.29
C GLY A 370 -7.63 -6.75 7.29
N ALA A 371 -6.98 -6.35 6.19
CA ALA A 371 -6.49 -4.99 6.00
C ALA A 371 -7.61 -3.95 6.08
N ILE A 372 -7.29 -2.74 6.57
CA ILE A 372 -8.26 -1.63 6.61
C ILE A 372 -8.47 -1.03 5.22
N ALA A 373 -7.44 -1.03 4.41
CA ALA A 373 -7.46 -0.65 3.01
C ALA A 373 -6.36 -1.39 2.26
N VAL A 374 -6.55 -1.60 0.95
CA VAL A 374 -5.57 -2.21 0.06
C VAL A 374 -5.38 -1.33 -1.16
N TYR A 375 -4.14 -1.03 -1.53
CA TYR A 375 -3.81 -0.35 -2.77
C TYR A 375 -3.15 -1.32 -3.73
N ALA A 376 -3.77 -1.62 -4.85
CA ALA A 376 -3.38 -2.72 -5.72
C ALA A 376 -3.68 -2.42 -7.19
N ALA A 377 -2.91 -3.05 -8.09
CA ALA A 377 -3.10 -2.92 -9.53
C ALA A 377 -4.11 -3.93 -10.07
N SER A 378 -4.95 -3.46 -10.99
CA SER A 378 -6.00 -4.27 -11.62
C SER A 378 -5.50 -5.17 -12.75
N ARG A 379 -4.34 -4.90 -13.33
CA ARG A 379 -3.68 -5.69 -14.39
C ARG A 379 -2.16 -5.68 -14.18
N GLU A 380 -1.44 -6.20 -15.16
CA GLU A 380 0.01 -6.20 -15.20
C GLU A 380 0.60 -4.80 -15.10
N THR A 381 1.67 -4.69 -14.35
CA THR A 381 2.41 -3.45 -14.09
C THR A 381 3.86 -3.60 -14.52
N HIS A 382 4.51 -2.49 -14.80
CA HIS A 382 5.93 -2.49 -15.11
C HIS A 382 6.80 -2.24 -13.86
N PRO A 383 7.94 -2.96 -13.66
CA PRO A 383 8.78 -2.83 -12.46
C PRO A 383 9.30 -1.40 -12.20
N TYR A 384 9.60 -0.64 -13.25
CA TYR A 384 10.13 0.73 -13.11
C TYR A 384 9.14 1.70 -12.42
N PRO A 385 7.92 1.93 -12.94
CA PRO A 385 6.97 2.77 -12.22
C PRO A 385 6.51 2.16 -10.88
N ASN A 386 6.53 0.82 -10.71
CA ASN A 386 6.30 0.18 -9.42
C ASN A 386 7.33 0.61 -8.38
N ALA A 387 8.62 0.64 -8.73
CA ALA A 387 9.69 1.11 -7.84
C ALA A 387 9.48 2.57 -7.43
N LEU A 388 9.15 3.44 -8.39
CA LEU A 388 8.85 4.86 -8.11
C LEU A 388 7.65 5.03 -7.19
N LEU A 389 6.57 4.28 -7.44
CA LEU A 389 5.34 4.33 -6.64
C LEU A 389 5.58 3.78 -5.22
N GLY A 390 6.26 2.65 -5.09
CA GLY A 390 6.59 2.06 -3.79
C GLY A 390 7.41 3.01 -2.92
N GLN A 391 8.45 3.62 -3.48
CA GLN A 391 9.26 4.63 -2.79
C GLN A 391 8.44 5.86 -2.39
N ALA A 392 7.64 6.39 -3.31
CA ALA A 392 6.80 7.55 -3.04
C ALA A 392 5.73 7.27 -1.98
N ALA A 393 5.11 6.08 -1.99
CA ALA A 393 4.12 5.68 -1.00
C ALA A 393 4.75 5.57 0.40
N ILE A 394 5.92 4.93 0.52
CA ILE A 394 6.64 4.85 1.80
C ILE A 394 6.98 6.26 2.30
N GLU A 395 7.54 7.14 1.45
CA GLU A 395 7.84 8.51 1.84
C GLU A 395 6.60 9.26 2.33
N GLN A 396 5.47 9.16 1.63
CA GLN A 396 4.24 9.82 2.03
C GLN A 396 3.73 9.31 3.38
N PHE A 397 3.55 8.00 3.53
CA PHE A 397 2.89 7.44 4.71
C PHE A 397 3.78 7.37 5.94
N VAL A 398 5.09 7.25 5.79
CA VAL A 398 6.02 7.15 6.92
C VAL A 398 6.53 8.52 7.36
N ASN A 399 6.93 9.37 6.41
CA ASN A 399 7.60 10.63 6.72
C ASN A 399 6.63 11.82 6.69
N ARG A 400 5.73 11.89 5.71
CA ARG A 400 4.78 13.01 5.57
C ARG A 400 3.52 12.86 6.41
N ARG A 401 3.11 11.62 6.71
CA ARG A 401 1.96 11.28 7.57
C ARG A 401 0.68 12.02 7.13
N PRO A 402 0.14 11.73 5.93
CA PRO A 402 -1.04 12.40 5.39
C PRO A 402 -2.24 12.26 6.33
N ARG A 403 -3.19 13.17 6.21
CA ARG A 403 -4.41 13.15 7.03
C ARG A 403 -5.28 11.94 6.76
N THR A 404 -5.34 11.53 5.48
CA THR A 404 -6.14 10.38 5.05
C THR A 404 -5.35 9.48 4.09
N VAL A 405 -5.80 8.23 3.96
CA VAL A 405 -5.22 7.26 3.04
C VAL A 405 -5.33 7.75 1.59
N GLY A 406 -6.50 8.27 1.21
CA GLY A 406 -6.72 8.76 -0.15
C GLY A 406 -5.80 9.92 -0.52
N GLU A 407 -5.68 10.94 0.35
CA GLU A 407 -4.74 12.06 0.14
C GLU A 407 -3.29 11.57 -0.01
N GLY A 408 -2.88 10.62 0.83
CA GLY A 408 -1.53 10.06 0.78
C GLY A 408 -1.25 9.30 -0.50
N LEU A 409 -2.19 8.51 -1.00
CA LEU A 409 -2.06 7.77 -2.26
C LEU A 409 -2.03 8.69 -3.48
N GLU A 410 -2.89 9.73 -3.52
CA GLU A 410 -2.84 10.73 -4.59
C GLU A 410 -1.51 11.48 -4.61
N ALA A 411 -1.00 11.87 -3.43
CA ALA A 411 0.31 12.51 -3.32
C ALA A 411 1.47 11.58 -3.71
N ALA A 412 1.41 10.29 -3.33
CA ALA A 412 2.38 9.28 -3.73
C ALA A 412 2.40 9.09 -5.25
N MET A 413 1.23 8.93 -5.87
CA MET A 413 1.12 8.78 -7.32
C MET A 413 1.63 10.03 -8.06
N ALA A 414 1.26 11.23 -7.60
CA ALA A 414 1.74 12.49 -8.19
C ALA A 414 3.27 12.65 -8.05
N THR A 415 3.85 12.16 -6.96
CA THR A 415 5.31 12.14 -6.74
C THR A 415 5.97 11.13 -7.66
N ALA A 416 5.47 9.90 -7.73
CA ALA A 416 5.97 8.84 -8.59
C ALA A 416 5.97 9.24 -10.08
N ARG A 417 4.91 9.90 -10.53
CA ARG A 417 4.81 10.39 -11.91
C ARG A 417 5.91 11.38 -12.27
N LYS A 418 6.29 12.27 -11.35
CA LYS A 418 7.34 13.28 -11.56
C LYS A 418 8.75 12.75 -11.30
N ALA A 419 8.85 11.63 -10.59
CA ALA A 419 10.13 11.02 -10.27
C ALA A 419 10.77 10.43 -11.53
N SER A 420 12.10 10.48 -11.58
CA SER A 420 12.91 9.93 -12.66
C SER A 420 14.16 9.28 -12.09
N ILE A 421 14.57 8.18 -12.72
CA ILE A 421 15.85 7.53 -12.50
C ILE A 421 16.55 7.51 -13.86
N PRO A 422 17.30 8.60 -14.21
CA PRO A 422 17.77 8.84 -15.58
C PRO A 422 18.52 7.68 -16.20
N LEU A 423 19.32 6.97 -15.41
CA LEU A 423 20.09 5.83 -15.89
C LEU A 423 19.22 4.59 -16.14
N ALA A 424 18.17 4.36 -15.32
CA ALA A 424 17.21 3.31 -15.60
C ALA A 424 16.37 3.64 -16.84
N GLU A 425 15.94 4.89 -16.97
CA GLU A 425 15.17 5.36 -18.14
C GLU A 425 15.96 5.24 -19.45
N LEU A 426 17.27 5.47 -19.41
CA LEU A 426 18.16 5.28 -20.58
C LEU A 426 18.27 3.82 -21.02
N LEU A 427 18.03 2.88 -20.12
CA LEU A 427 18.14 1.44 -20.37
C LEU A 427 16.79 0.79 -20.70
N LEU A 428 15.68 1.54 -20.55
CA LEU A 428 14.36 1.06 -20.91
C LEU A 428 14.10 1.33 -22.40
N ASP A 429 13.73 0.28 -23.10
CA ASP A 429 13.34 0.36 -24.52
C ASP A 429 11.83 0.64 -24.63
N THR A 430 11.37 1.71 -23.95
CA THR A 430 9.96 2.09 -23.94
C THR A 430 9.78 3.59 -23.66
N GLU A 431 8.66 4.15 -24.11
CA GLU A 431 8.30 5.53 -23.82
C GLU A 431 7.87 5.70 -22.36
N ILE A 432 8.62 6.48 -21.60
CA ILE A 432 8.47 6.62 -20.15
C ILE A 432 7.17 7.33 -19.75
N GLU A 433 6.79 8.41 -20.43
CA GLU A 433 5.59 9.18 -20.06
C GLU A 433 4.28 8.42 -20.30
N PRO A 434 4.05 7.74 -21.43
CA PRO A 434 2.92 6.85 -21.62
C PRO A 434 2.89 5.73 -20.58
N LEU A 435 4.03 5.08 -20.28
CA LEU A 435 4.16 4.03 -19.28
C LEU A 435 3.72 4.51 -17.88
N LYS A 436 4.23 5.67 -17.44
CA LYS A 436 3.84 6.25 -16.14
C LYS A 436 2.35 6.62 -16.10
N LYS A 437 1.80 7.11 -17.22
CA LYS A 437 0.38 7.46 -17.32
C LYS A 437 -0.53 6.23 -17.24
N GLU A 438 -0.18 5.16 -17.94
CA GLU A 438 -0.89 3.88 -17.85
C GLU A 438 -0.87 3.37 -16.41
N HIS A 439 0.30 3.37 -15.80
CA HIS A 439 0.51 2.91 -14.44
C HIS A 439 -0.36 3.66 -13.40
N GLU A 440 -0.61 4.97 -13.60
CA GLU A 440 -1.57 5.71 -12.80
C GLU A 440 -2.97 5.09 -12.83
N GLY A 441 -3.42 4.62 -13.99
CA GLY A 441 -4.74 4.03 -14.18
C GLY A 441 -4.87 2.63 -13.58
N LEU A 442 -3.77 1.88 -13.51
CA LEU A 442 -3.76 0.49 -13.05
C LEU A 442 -4.05 0.36 -11.55
N TYR A 443 -3.58 1.29 -10.73
CA TYR A 443 -3.70 1.21 -9.28
C TYR A 443 -5.01 1.77 -8.76
N ASN A 444 -5.70 0.98 -7.94
CA ASN A 444 -6.97 1.32 -7.32
C ASN A 444 -6.91 1.14 -5.80
N LEU A 445 -7.63 1.97 -5.07
CA LEU A 445 -7.79 1.87 -3.62
C LEU A 445 -9.04 1.04 -3.29
N PHE A 446 -8.85 -0.08 -2.64
CA PHE A 446 -9.90 -0.90 -2.04
C PHE A 446 -10.04 -0.51 -0.58
N GLY A 447 -11.17 0.11 -0.25
CA GLY A 447 -11.46 0.70 1.06
C GLY A 447 -11.84 2.18 0.97
N ASP A 448 -12.19 2.74 2.10
CA ASP A 448 -12.63 4.12 2.23
C ASP A 448 -11.46 5.11 2.08
N PRO A 449 -11.50 6.06 1.14
CA PRO A 449 -10.41 7.03 0.93
C PRO A 449 -10.22 8.01 2.10
N GLY A 450 -11.25 8.19 2.93
CA GLY A 450 -11.21 9.07 4.10
C GLY A 450 -10.60 8.44 5.36
N ILE A 451 -10.08 7.21 5.31
CA ILE A 451 -9.43 6.55 6.46
C ILE A 451 -8.30 7.41 7.00
N ARG A 452 -8.29 7.59 8.32
CA ARG A 452 -7.21 8.23 9.06
C ARG A 452 -6.32 7.18 9.70
N LEU A 453 -5.09 7.03 9.20
CA LEU A 453 -4.13 6.10 9.80
C LEU A 453 -3.81 6.53 11.24
N GLN A 454 -3.76 5.56 12.13
CA GLN A 454 -3.60 5.78 13.57
C GLN A 454 -2.11 5.95 13.94
N TYR A 455 -1.50 7.05 13.49
CA TYR A 455 -0.11 7.38 13.81
C TYR A 455 0.08 7.60 15.31
N ALA A 456 1.22 7.13 15.84
CA ALA A 456 1.66 7.51 17.18
C ALA A 456 2.13 8.98 17.21
N SER A 457 1.92 9.66 18.33
CA SER A 457 2.39 11.02 18.55
C SER A 457 3.92 11.06 18.64
N PRO A 458 4.58 12.21 18.36
CA PRO A 458 6.04 12.30 18.44
C PRO A 458 6.54 12.40 19.89
N VAL A 459 7.70 11.76 20.14
CA VAL A 459 8.50 11.92 21.36
C VAL A 459 9.85 12.52 20.99
N ALA A 460 10.23 13.59 21.64
CA ALA A 460 11.58 14.16 21.52
C ALA A 460 12.53 13.43 22.49
N LEU A 461 13.64 12.88 21.95
CA LEU A 461 14.71 12.28 22.73
C LEU A 461 15.93 13.19 22.73
N VAL A 462 16.51 13.36 23.90
CA VAL A 462 17.74 14.15 24.09
C VAL A 462 18.69 13.35 24.98
N ARG A 463 19.97 13.31 24.60
CA ARG A 463 21.02 12.80 25.48
C ARG A 463 21.40 13.86 26.50
N ALA A 464 21.40 13.48 27.77
CA ALA A 464 21.88 14.37 28.83
C ALA A 464 23.42 14.54 28.75
N GLY A 465 23.90 15.77 28.89
CA GLY A 465 25.31 16.13 28.83
C GLY A 465 25.78 16.71 27.49
N ALA A 466 26.91 17.40 27.49
CA ALA A 466 27.50 18.06 26.33
C ALA A 466 28.28 17.06 25.45
N GLY A 467 28.19 17.20 24.13
CA GLY A 467 28.99 16.47 23.14
C GLY A 467 28.15 15.48 22.29
N SER A 468 28.54 15.31 21.01
CA SER A 468 27.85 14.44 20.06
C SER A 468 28.29 12.99 20.14
N ASP A 469 29.49 12.71 20.62
CA ASP A 469 30.17 11.43 20.57
C ASP A 469 30.22 10.74 21.92
N LEU A 470 30.11 9.42 21.92
CA LEU A 470 30.23 8.57 23.09
C LEU A 470 31.51 7.74 23.02
N THR A 471 32.18 7.57 24.15
CA THR A 471 33.27 6.61 24.27
C THR A 471 32.68 5.19 24.43
N PRO A 472 33.27 4.16 23.81
CA PRO A 472 32.86 2.77 24.00
C PRO A 472 32.71 2.39 25.48
N GLY A 473 31.60 1.77 25.84
CA GLY A 473 31.29 1.36 27.20
C GLY A 473 30.86 2.47 28.17
N ALA A 474 30.94 3.74 27.79
CA ALA A 474 30.53 4.85 28.64
C ALA A 474 29.03 4.83 28.93
N LYS A 475 28.66 5.12 30.18
CA LYS A 475 27.26 5.32 30.55
C LYS A 475 26.72 6.64 30.01
N PHE A 476 25.48 6.63 29.53
CA PHE A 476 24.79 7.83 29.09
C PHE A 476 23.30 7.78 29.43
N ILE A 477 22.73 8.93 29.65
CA ILE A 477 21.33 9.10 29.99
C ILE A 477 20.58 9.65 28.79
N VAL A 478 19.38 9.14 28.53
CA VAL A 478 18.45 9.62 27.51
C VAL A 478 17.18 10.10 28.19
N ASP A 479 16.87 11.37 27.98
CA ASP A 479 15.61 12.00 28.35
C ASP A 479 14.65 11.93 27.17
N ALA A 480 13.40 11.54 27.42
CA ALA A 480 12.34 11.45 26.44
C ALA A 480 11.15 12.30 26.87
N ASN A 481 10.65 13.15 25.96
CA ASN A 481 9.55 14.06 26.22
C ASN A 481 8.50 13.91 25.12
N ALA A 482 7.30 13.45 25.48
CA ALA A 482 6.15 13.40 24.57
C ALA A 482 5.60 14.81 24.35
N SER A 483 5.01 15.04 23.17
CA SER A 483 4.26 16.26 22.89
C SER A 483 3.00 16.40 23.77
N GLU A 484 2.44 15.27 24.22
CA GLU A 484 1.31 15.20 25.14
C GLU A 484 1.81 15.22 26.59
N SER A 485 1.82 16.39 27.21
CA SER A 485 2.35 16.59 28.57
C SER A 485 1.55 15.92 29.69
N ALA A 486 0.31 15.51 29.42
CA ALA A 486 -0.53 14.79 30.38
C ALA A 486 -0.42 13.26 30.27
N MET A 487 0.46 12.74 29.42
CA MET A 487 0.60 11.31 29.19
C MET A 487 1.20 10.62 30.42
N HIS A 488 0.53 9.58 30.90
CA HIS A 488 1.00 8.66 31.93
C HIS A 488 0.90 7.23 31.41
N GLY A 489 1.90 6.40 31.69
CA GLY A 489 1.94 5.01 31.20
C GLY A 489 3.32 4.39 31.32
N ARG A 490 3.70 3.61 30.31
CA ARG A 490 4.99 2.91 30.24
C ARG A 490 5.79 3.37 29.04
N ALA A 491 7.11 3.46 29.22
CA ALA A 491 8.08 3.72 28.16
C ALA A 491 8.95 2.47 27.92
N PHE A 492 9.05 2.10 26.65
CA PHE A 492 9.88 1.00 26.19
C PHE A 492 11.00 1.56 25.30
N PHE A 493 12.20 1.54 25.82
CA PHE A 493 13.38 2.02 25.10
C PHE A 493 14.18 0.86 24.53
N THR A 494 14.67 1.00 23.31
CA THR A 494 15.64 0.09 22.70
C THR A 494 16.87 0.85 22.25
N LEU A 495 18.05 0.28 22.47
CA LEU A 495 19.30 0.68 21.84
C LEU A 495 19.54 -0.30 20.69
N GLU A 496 19.71 0.23 19.47
CA GLU A 496 19.72 -0.57 18.24
C GLU A 496 20.92 -0.21 17.35
N THR A 497 21.29 -1.15 16.46
CA THR A 497 22.12 -0.87 15.28
C THR A 497 21.27 -0.24 14.18
N PRO A 498 21.87 0.46 13.18
CA PRO A 498 21.20 0.82 11.94
C PRO A 498 20.58 -0.41 11.25
N ARG A 499 19.54 -0.18 10.46
CA ARG A 499 18.81 -1.28 9.77
C ARG A 499 19.68 -2.05 8.79
N SER A 500 20.62 -1.38 8.14
CA SER A 500 21.62 -1.97 7.22
C SER A 500 22.60 -2.92 7.92
N VAL A 501 22.72 -2.88 9.25
CA VAL A 501 23.66 -3.71 10.01
C VAL A 501 22.99 -4.98 10.53
N ILE A 502 23.53 -6.14 10.17
CA ILE A 502 23.17 -7.44 10.75
C ILE A 502 24.13 -7.74 11.90
N ARG A 503 23.60 -7.94 13.10
CA ARG A 503 24.39 -8.06 14.36
C ARG A 503 24.94 -9.42 14.65
N GLY A 504 24.48 -10.45 14.11
CA GLY A 504 24.87 -11.82 14.44
C GLY A 504 25.72 -12.48 13.37
N HIS A 505 26.08 -13.72 13.66
CA HIS A 505 26.65 -14.59 12.65
C HIS A 505 25.53 -15.26 11.87
N LEU A 506 25.57 -15.09 10.55
CA LEU A 506 24.69 -15.79 9.63
C LEU A 506 25.28 -17.17 9.33
N ILE A 507 24.39 -18.14 9.14
CA ILE A 507 24.76 -19.44 8.60
C ILE A 507 24.94 -19.24 7.09
N GLU A 508 26.12 -19.63 6.60
CA GLU A 508 26.49 -19.43 5.21
C GLU A 508 25.57 -20.20 4.24
N PRO A 509 25.22 -19.61 3.09
CA PRO A 509 24.37 -20.28 2.09
C PRO A 509 24.91 -21.64 1.65
N SER A 510 26.25 -21.81 1.56
CA SER A 510 26.89 -23.07 1.22
C SER A 510 26.58 -24.19 2.23
N ILE A 511 26.47 -23.86 3.53
CA ILE A 511 26.08 -24.81 4.58
C ILE A 511 24.60 -25.15 4.46
N ILE A 512 23.76 -24.16 4.18
CA ILE A 512 22.32 -24.34 4.01
C ILE A 512 22.03 -25.24 2.79
N SER A 513 22.76 -25.05 1.69
CA SER A 513 22.55 -25.79 0.43
C SER A 513 22.80 -27.29 0.55
N VAL A 514 23.71 -27.72 1.44
CA VAL A 514 24.07 -29.14 1.64
C VAL A 514 23.36 -29.79 2.82
N ALA A 515 22.75 -29.01 3.73
CA ALA A 515 22.05 -29.53 4.90
C ALA A 515 20.79 -30.33 4.49
N PRO A 516 20.32 -31.30 5.27
CA PRO A 516 18.99 -31.88 5.10
C PRO A 516 17.90 -30.81 5.11
N ASN A 517 16.74 -31.06 4.47
CA ASN A 517 15.67 -30.05 4.34
C ASN A 517 15.32 -29.39 5.66
N ASP A 518 15.08 -30.16 6.74
CA ASP A 518 14.75 -29.58 8.05
C ASP A 518 15.89 -28.72 8.61
N GLY A 519 17.13 -29.16 8.47
CA GLY A 519 18.32 -28.38 8.86
C GLY A 519 18.48 -27.09 8.05
N ALA A 520 18.24 -27.14 6.74
CA ALA A 520 18.27 -25.98 5.88
C ALA A 520 17.21 -24.94 6.28
N PHE A 521 15.97 -25.37 6.49
CA PHE A 521 14.87 -24.48 6.90
C PHE A 521 15.08 -23.86 8.29
N LEU A 522 15.62 -24.63 9.25
CA LEU A 522 15.98 -24.11 10.56
C LEU A 522 17.11 -23.08 10.49
N ALA A 523 18.09 -23.29 9.61
CA ALA A 523 19.18 -22.34 9.39
C ALA A 523 18.67 -21.04 8.75
N MET A 524 17.79 -21.13 7.76
CA MET A 524 17.13 -19.97 7.14
C MET A 524 16.31 -19.18 8.19
N GLU A 525 15.58 -19.87 9.07
CA GLU A 525 14.83 -19.25 10.16
C GLU A 525 15.75 -18.46 11.10
N LYS A 526 16.84 -19.08 11.53
CA LYS A 526 17.82 -18.43 12.40
C LYS A 526 18.44 -17.20 11.74
N ASN A 527 18.76 -17.27 10.45
CA ASN A 527 19.26 -16.15 9.70
C ASN A 527 18.24 -15.00 9.66
N TRP A 528 16.96 -15.30 9.37
CA TRP A 528 15.89 -14.30 9.33
C TRP A 528 15.70 -13.60 10.67
N GLN A 529 15.71 -14.34 11.77
CA GLN A 529 15.64 -13.78 13.13
C GLN A 529 16.83 -12.88 13.40
N THR A 530 18.04 -13.34 13.08
CA THR A 530 19.29 -12.59 13.24
C THR A 530 19.31 -11.30 12.41
N ALA A 531 18.83 -11.38 11.16
CA ALA A 531 18.80 -10.23 10.25
C ALA A 531 17.79 -9.16 10.65
N ASN A 532 16.64 -9.56 11.20
CA ASN A 532 15.59 -8.65 11.67
C ASN A 532 15.81 -8.12 13.10
N ASP A 533 16.65 -8.76 13.94
CA ASP A 533 16.96 -8.27 15.28
C ASP A 533 18.06 -7.21 15.26
N LYS A 534 17.67 -5.98 15.50
CA LYS A 534 18.59 -4.82 15.61
C LYS A 534 18.87 -4.44 17.06
N THR A 535 18.20 -5.05 18.03
CA THR A 535 18.20 -4.64 19.43
C THR A 535 19.49 -5.06 20.15
N ILE A 536 20.20 -4.10 20.73
CA ILE A 536 21.38 -4.31 21.57
C ILE A 536 20.98 -4.43 23.03
N ALA A 537 20.08 -3.51 23.47
CA ALA A 537 19.62 -3.45 24.85
C ALA A 537 18.22 -2.86 24.92
N THR A 538 17.47 -3.26 25.94
CA THR A 538 16.15 -2.71 26.25
C THR A 538 16.13 -2.12 27.65
N ARG A 539 15.31 -1.08 27.84
CA ARG A 539 15.00 -0.47 29.14
C ARG A 539 13.53 -0.07 29.17
N ASN A 540 12.90 -0.30 30.30
CA ASN A 540 11.52 0.07 30.52
C ASN A 540 11.44 0.97 31.77
N THR A 541 10.60 1.98 31.73
CA THR A 541 10.36 2.88 32.86
C THR A 541 8.93 3.44 32.78
N ASP A 542 8.49 4.13 33.81
CA ASP A 542 7.20 4.78 33.78
C ASP A 542 7.29 6.12 33.03
N VAL A 543 6.17 6.50 32.39
CA VAL A 543 5.97 7.83 31.84
C VAL A 543 5.16 8.65 32.83
N VAL A 544 5.68 9.76 33.27
CA VAL A 544 5.02 10.68 34.19
C VAL A 544 5.01 12.08 33.56
N ASN A 545 3.81 12.62 33.38
CA ASN A 545 3.62 13.93 32.74
C ASN A 545 4.33 14.03 31.36
N GLY A 546 4.21 12.98 30.56
CA GLY A 546 4.83 12.92 29.23
C GLY A 546 6.36 12.76 29.22
N LYS A 547 6.98 12.48 30.37
CA LYS A 547 8.44 12.36 30.49
C LYS A 547 8.86 10.98 30.95
N ALA A 548 10.02 10.55 30.44
CA ALA A 548 10.72 9.35 30.90
C ALA A 548 12.23 9.52 30.74
N GLN A 549 13.00 8.81 31.55
CA GLN A 549 14.45 8.83 31.51
C GLN A 549 15.01 7.42 31.69
N VAL A 550 16.07 7.09 30.96
CA VAL A 550 16.78 5.80 31.08
C VAL A 550 18.28 5.97 30.95
N GLU A 551 19.06 5.05 31.55
CA GLU A 551 20.50 4.93 31.37
C GLU A 551 20.84 3.73 30.49
N PHE A 552 21.72 3.94 29.53
CA PHE A 552 22.36 2.90 28.73
C PHE A 552 23.89 2.95 28.85
N SER A 553 24.53 1.83 28.47
CA SER A 553 25.97 1.81 28.20
C SER A 553 26.20 1.85 26.69
N ALA A 554 27.12 2.68 26.24
CA ALA A 554 27.51 2.76 24.84
C ALA A 554 28.03 1.40 24.34
N PRO A 555 27.70 0.96 23.12
CA PRO A 555 28.28 -0.24 22.54
C PRO A 555 29.82 -0.19 22.50
N SER A 556 30.45 -1.36 22.57
CA SER A 556 31.91 -1.47 22.58
C SER A 556 32.56 -1.19 21.22
N LYS A 557 31.80 -1.34 20.13
CA LYS A 557 32.29 -1.08 18.77
C LYS A 557 31.99 0.36 18.36
N PRO A 558 32.95 1.11 17.79
CA PRO A 558 32.67 2.40 17.17
C PRO A 558 31.64 2.26 16.05
N GLY A 559 30.81 3.31 15.87
CA GLY A 559 29.78 3.31 14.84
C GLY A 559 28.57 4.17 15.20
N ARG A 560 27.61 4.19 14.28
CA ARG A 560 26.30 4.83 14.47
C ARG A 560 25.36 3.85 15.16
N TYR A 561 24.58 4.36 16.12
CA TYR A 561 23.57 3.62 16.87
C TYR A 561 22.31 4.47 17.04
N LEU A 562 21.24 3.83 17.48
CA LEU A 562 19.93 4.47 17.63
C LEU A 562 19.35 4.13 19.00
N VAL A 563 18.84 5.12 19.71
CA VAL A 563 17.90 4.88 20.81
C VAL A 563 16.51 5.18 20.28
N LYS A 564 15.60 4.22 20.41
CA LYS A 564 14.20 4.35 20.05
C LYS A 564 13.34 4.25 21.29
N VAL A 565 12.19 4.91 21.28
CA VAL A 565 11.23 4.81 22.37
C VAL A 565 9.82 4.60 21.85
N LEU A 566 9.05 3.83 22.60
CA LEU A 566 7.61 3.74 22.51
C LEU A 566 7.03 4.09 23.87
N PHE A 567 6.24 5.16 23.94
CA PHE A 567 5.38 5.45 25.09
C PHE A 567 4.00 4.85 24.85
N GLU A 568 3.48 4.18 25.84
CA GLU A 568 2.15 3.57 25.81
C GLU A 568 1.32 3.98 27.03
N SER A 569 0.12 4.43 26.77
CA SER A 569 -0.92 4.71 27.78
C SER A 569 -2.22 4.00 27.38
N ASP A 570 -3.22 4.02 28.25
CA ASP A 570 -4.55 3.47 27.94
C ASP A 570 -5.23 4.19 26.77
N LYS A 571 -4.81 5.42 26.44
CA LYS A 571 -5.47 6.29 25.47
C LYS A 571 -4.65 6.61 24.23
N SER A 572 -3.32 6.54 24.31
CA SER A 572 -2.45 6.99 23.24
C SER A 572 -1.12 6.26 23.23
N ALA A 573 -0.43 6.34 22.09
CA ALA A 573 0.95 5.91 21.93
C ALA A 573 1.78 7.05 21.34
N ALA A 574 3.05 7.12 21.75
CA ALA A 574 3.99 8.08 21.18
C ALA A 574 5.34 7.42 20.91
N ILE A 575 6.00 7.85 19.83
CA ILE A 575 7.26 7.25 19.35
C ILE A 575 8.30 8.34 19.06
N GLY A 576 9.55 7.95 19.18
CA GLY A 576 10.68 8.82 18.81
C GLY A 576 11.98 8.06 18.72
N HIS A 577 12.99 8.69 18.14
CA HIS A 577 14.34 8.14 18.08
C HIS A 577 15.42 9.21 18.27
N LEU A 578 16.60 8.76 18.63
CA LEU A 578 17.82 9.55 18.77
C LEU A 578 18.99 8.79 18.13
N ALA A 579 19.67 9.41 17.18
CA ALA A 579 20.90 8.86 16.62
C ALA A 579 22.10 9.20 17.51
N LEU A 580 22.99 8.23 17.69
CA LEU A 580 24.19 8.32 18.51
C LEU A 580 25.42 7.89 17.71
N ASN A 581 26.56 8.50 17.97
CA ASN A 581 27.85 8.07 17.45
C ASN A 581 28.75 7.62 18.61
N VAL A 582 29.33 6.43 18.48
CA VAL A 582 30.35 5.89 19.37
C VAL A 582 31.69 5.97 18.63
N LYS A 583 32.68 6.65 19.23
CA LYS A 583 34.04 6.86 18.65
C LYS A 583 35.10 6.22 19.49
#